data_06b52fbcbb0efcd443746f70e78d420d
#
_entry.id   06b52fbcbb0efcd443746f70e78d420d
#
_cell.length_a   1.000
_cell.length_b   1.000
_cell.length_c   1.000
_cell.angle_alpha   90.00
_cell.angle_beta   90.00
_cell.angle_gamma   90.00
#
_symmetry.space_group_name_H-M   'P 1'
#
loop_
_entity.id
_entity.type
_entity.pdbx_description
1 polymer ?
#
loop_
_entity_poly.entity_id
_entity_poly.type
_entity_poly.pdbx_seq_one_letter_code
_entity_poly.pdbx_strand_id
1 'polypeptide(L)'
;MKLLSFDVGIKNLAYCQLDTKDKSILDWGIINISIEPTCEHINKGKCCDKTATKFIKSSGMKLCTSHTKIKAYKDLKMNNIKKIDNSMFHLGKNIIKLLDEKTHFLESEVVIIENQPALKNPTMKSIQMILYSYFLMKDEVKDIQMINARNKLKAYKGPKIQCDIKET
;
A
#
# COMPACT_ATOMS: atom_id res chain seq x y z
N MET A 1 -12.98 15.33 16.74
CA MET A 1 -12.74 15.48 15.27
C MET A 1 -12.03 14.24 14.77
N LYS A 2 -12.65 13.53 13.83
CA LYS A 2 -12.00 12.37 13.20
C LYS A 2 -11.07 12.83 12.08
N LEU A 3 -9.84 12.34 12.08
CA LEU A 3 -8.80 12.66 11.11
C LEU A 3 -8.30 11.37 10.48
N LEU A 4 -8.21 11.34 9.14
CA LEU A 4 -7.66 10.22 8.38
C LEU A 4 -6.38 10.66 7.69
N SER A 5 -5.29 9.95 7.88
CA SER A 5 -4.00 10.24 7.24
C SER A 5 -3.54 9.11 6.34
N PHE A 6 -2.92 9.47 5.20
CA PHE A 6 -2.34 8.53 4.26
C PHE A 6 -0.86 8.81 4.03
N ASP A 7 -0.07 7.74 4.07
CA ASP A 7 1.31 7.69 3.58
C ASP A 7 1.33 6.93 2.25
N VAL A 8 1.72 7.62 1.19
CA VAL A 8 1.55 7.15 -0.19
C VAL A 8 2.75 6.34 -0.65
N GLY A 9 2.54 5.07 -0.96
CA GLY A 9 3.49 4.20 -1.61
C GLY A 9 2.96 3.63 -2.93
N ILE A 10 3.85 3.09 -3.78
CA ILE A 10 3.46 2.52 -5.09
C ILE A 10 2.71 1.20 -4.95
N LYS A 11 3.07 0.39 -3.97
CA LYS A 11 2.45 -0.93 -3.70
C LYS A 11 1.53 -0.90 -2.50
N ASN A 12 1.90 -0.15 -1.51
CA ASN A 12 1.24 -0.10 -0.23
C ASN A 12 0.85 1.34 0.10
N LEU A 13 -0.38 1.51 0.49
CA LEU A 13 -0.92 2.75 1.02
C LEU A 13 -1.14 2.53 2.52
N ALA A 14 -0.30 3.15 3.35
CA ALA A 14 -0.52 3.11 4.78
C ALA A 14 -1.51 4.19 5.20
N TYR A 15 -2.35 3.87 6.18
CA TYR A 15 -3.34 4.82 6.70
C TYR A 15 -3.45 4.75 8.21
N CYS A 16 -3.93 5.83 8.79
CA CYS A 16 -4.30 5.92 10.20
C CYS A 16 -5.51 6.85 10.35
N GLN A 17 -6.57 6.36 10.97
CA GLN A 17 -7.73 7.14 11.37
C GLN A 17 -7.71 7.33 12.89
N LEU A 18 -7.81 8.57 13.35
CA LEU A 18 -7.76 8.89 14.77
C LEU A 18 -8.84 9.89 15.18
N ASP A 19 -9.29 9.82 16.42
CA ASP A 19 -10.02 10.93 17.04
C ASP A 19 -9.05 11.87 17.75
N THR A 20 -9.10 13.16 17.36
CA THR A 20 -8.21 14.19 17.93
C THR A 20 -8.63 14.64 19.32
N LYS A 21 -9.87 14.34 19.78
CA LYS A 21 -10.38 14.75 21.10
C LYS A 21 -9.68 13.98 22.21
N ASP A 22 -9.64 12.67 22.09
CA ASP A 22 -9.05 11.76 23.07
C ASP A 22 -7.72 11.15 22.60
N LYS A 23 -7.29 11.47 21.36
CA LYS A 23 -6.08 10.96 20.71
C LYS A 23 -6.09 9.45 20.51
N SER A 24 -7.27 8.84 20.44
CA SER A 24 -7.41 7.40 20.18
C SER A 24 -7.24 7.08 18.70
N ILE A 25 -6.58 5.97 18.41
CA ILE A 25 -6.51 5.41 17.06
C ILE A 25 -7.77 4.57 16.84
N LEU A 26 -8.57 4.96 15.85
CA LEU A 26 -9.82 4.28 15.50
C LEU A 26 -9.58 3.10 14.56
N ASP A 27 -8.72 3.30 13.57
CA ASP A 27 -8.27 2.27 12.62
C ASP A 27 -6.91 2.64 12.05
N TRP A 28 -6.10 1.65 11.74
CA TRP A 28 -4.83 1.85 11.06
C TRP A 28 -4.40 0.59 10.33
N GLY A 29 -3.65 0.74 9.26
CA GLY A 29 -3.18 -0.41 8.51
C GLY A 29 -2.54 -0.07 7.19
N ILE A 30 -2.41 -1.10 6.37
CA ILE A 30 -1.84 -1.01 5.04
C ILE A 30 -2.83 -1.57 4.03
N ILE A 31 -3.13 -0.78 3.01
CA ILE A 31 -3.89 -1.20 1.83
C ILE A 31 -2.90 -1.56 0.74
N ASN A 32 -2.88 -2.82 0.31
CA ASN A 32 -2.08 -3.23 -0.84
C ASN A 32 -2.81 -2.83 -2.13
N ILE A 33 -2.32 -1.80 -2.78
CA ILE A 33 -2.85 -1.28 -4.04
C ILE A 33 -2.26 -1.94 -5.28
N SER A 34 -1.20 -2.75 -5.11
CA SER A 34 -0.58 -3.54 -6.18
C SER A 34 -1.42 -4.78 -6.44
N ILE A 35 -1.62 -5.08 -7.73
CA ILE A 35 -2.34 -6.28 -8.16
C ILE A 35 -1.35 -7.46 -8.33
N GLU A 36 -0.07 -7.27 -8.01
CA GLU A 36 0.95 -8.30 -8.19
C GLU A 36 0.65 -9.54 -7.33
N PRO A 37 0.58 -10.74 -7.93
CA PRO A 37 0.39 -11.97 -7.18
C PRO A 37 1.60 -12.23 -6.29
N THR A 38 1.35 -12.62 -5.06
CA THR A 38 2.38 -12.98 -4.09
C THR A 38 2.70 -14.47 -4.13
N CYS A 39 3.90 -14.82 -3.71
CA CYS A 39 4.36 -16.21 -3.57
C CYS A 39 3.65 -16.88 -2.39
N GLU A 40 3.01 -18.01 -2.66
CA GLU A 40 2.22 -18.77 -1.68
C GLU A 40 3.04 -19.85 -0.94
N HIS A 41 4.37 -19.89 -1.14
CA HIS A 41 5.23 -20.82 -0.41
C HIS A 41 5.27 -20.46 1.08
N ILE A 42 5.05 -21.47 1.92
CA ILE A 42 5.11 -21.34 3.37
C ILE A 42 6.41 -21.98 3.87
N ASN A 43 7.22 -21.24 4.61
CA ASN A 43 8.41 -21.75 5.29
C ASN A 43 8.29 -21.48 6.79
N LYS A 44 8.35 -22.54 7.60
CA LYS A 44 8.22 -22.49 9.07
C LYS A 44 6.99 -21.68 9.53
N GLY A 45 5.84 -21.86 8.87
CA GLY A 45 4.59 -21.17 9.18
C GLY A 45 4.48 -19.74 8.67
N LYS A 46 5.50 -19.22 7.98
CA LYS A 46 5.47 -17.85 7.38
C LYS A 46 5.32 -17.94 5.87
N CYS A 47 4.38 -17.17 5.32
CA CYS A 47 4.19 -17.03 3.88
C CYS A 47 5.31 -16.18 3.27
N CYS A 48 5.68 -16.49 2.04
CA CYS A 48 6.66 -15.73 1.28
C CYS A 48 5.96 -14.60 0.53
N ASP A 49 6.12 -13.35 0.97
CA ASP A 49 5.45 -12.19 0.38
C ASP A 49 6.12 -11.61 -0.88
N LYS A 50 7.11 -12.34 -1.46
CA LYS A 50 7.76 -11.92 -2.71
C LYS A 50 6.80 -12.04 -3.89
N THR A 51 6.94 -11.15 -4.89
CA THR A 51 6.19 -11.24 -6.14
C THR A 51 6.36 -12.60 -6.79
N ALA A 52 5.24 -13.24 -7.11
CA ALA A 52 5.23 -14.52 -7.82
C ALA A 52 5.49 -14.32 -9.32
N THR A 53 6.30 -15.20 -9.90
CA THR A 53 6.67 -15.16 -11.33
C THR A 53 6.11 -16.33 -12.12
N LYS A 54 5.79 -17.43 -11.45
CA LYS A 54 5.25 -18.64 -12.04
C LYS A 54 4.13 -19.22 -11.19
N PHE A 55 3.29 -20.05 -11.82
CA PHE A 55 2.32 -20.87 -11.12
C PHE A 55 2.44 -22.33 -11.54
N ILE A 56 2.19 -23.25 -10.61
CA ILE A 56 2.18 -24.70 -10.84
C ILE A 56 0.89 -25.06 -11.57
N LYS A 57 1.00 -25.74 -12.72
CA LYS A 57 -0.17 -26.08 -13.56
C LYS A 57 -1.23 -26.93 -12.83
N SER A 58 -0.81 -27.86 -12.00
CA SER A 58 -1.71 -28.80 -11.34
C SER A 58 -2.48 -28.21 -10.17
N SER A 59 -1.85 -27.31 -9.38
CA SER A 59 -2.44 -26.75 -8.16
C SER A 59 -2.83 -25.27 -8.28
N GLY A 60 -2.34 -24.56 -9.30
CA GLY A 60 -2.48 -23.12 -9.41
C GLY A 60 -1.59 -22.32 -8.45
N MET A 61 -0.83 -22.97 -7.56
CA MET A 61 0.02 -22.35 -6.56
C MET A 61 1.04 -21.42 -7.19
N LYS A 62 1.11 -20.19 -6.71
CA LYS A 62 1.98 -19.14 -7.24
C LYS A 62 3.31 -19.12 -6.49
N LEU A 63 4.41 -19.04 -7.24
CA LEU A 63 5.76 -19.09 -6.70
C LEU A 63 6.64 -17.97 -7.24
N CYS A 64 7.49 -17.39 -6.37
CA CYS A 64 8.55 -16.48 -6.80
C CYS A 64 9.72 -17.24 -7.42
N THR A 65 10.59 -16.55 -8.15
CA THR A 65 11.75 -17.13 -8.84
C THR A 65 12.63 -18.00 -7.93
N SER A 66 12.80 -17.62 -6.66
CA SER A 66 13.60 -18.41 -5.70
C SER A 66 12.93 -19.75 -5.37
N HIS A 67 11.62 -19.73 -5.13
CA HIS A 67 10.88 -20.92 -4.71
C HIS A 67 10.58 -21.88 -5.86
N THR A 68 10.60 -21.42 -7.12
CA THR A 68 10.50 -22.36 -8.27
C THR A 68 11.69 -23.33 -8.38
N LYS A 69 12.82 -23.01 -7.75
CA LYS A 69 14.07 -23.79 -7.81
C LYS A 69 14.25 -24.80 -6.67
N ILE A 70 13.42 -24.74 -5.63
CA ILE A 70 13.56 -25.66 -4.49
C ILE A 70 13.14 -27.08 -4.87
N LYS A 71 13.73 -28.08 -4.20
CA LYS A 71 13.55 -29.50 -4.50
C LYS A 71 12.07 -29.94 -4.56
N ALA A 72 11.22 -29.34 -3.73
CA ALA A 72 9.79 -29.65 -3.68
C ALA A 72 9.01 -29.27 -4.95
N TYR A 73 9.49 -28.30 -5.76
CA TYR A 73 8.74 -27.75 -6.90
C TYR A 73 9.50 -27.81 -8.23
N LYS A 74 10.83 -28.03 -8.22
CA LYS A 74 11.68 -27.91 -9.42
C LYS A 74 11.26 -28.82 -10.58
N ASP A 75 10.67 -29.98 -10.27
CA ASP A 75 10.27 -30.98 -11.27
C ASP A 75 8.78 -30.84 -11.70
N LEU A 76 8.06 -29.85 -11.14
CA LEU A 76 6.66 -29.61 -11.47
C LEU A 76 6.53 -28.75 -12.74
N LYS A 77 5.52 -29.06 -13.55
CA LYS A 77 5.20 -28.23 -14.73
C LYS A 77 4.66 -26.89 -14.28
N MET A 78 5.33 -25.80 -14.68
CA MET A 78 4.97 -24.43 -14.34
C MET A 78 4.75 -23.57 -15.57
N ASN A 79 3.83 -22.62 -15.46
CA ASN A 79 3.66 -21.54 -16.42
C ASN A 79 4.11 -20.22 -15.81
N ASN A 80 4.56 -19.32 -16.69
CA ASN A 80 4.84 -17.94 -16.30
C ASN A 80 3.53 -17.23 -15.98
N ILE A 81 3.52 -16.46 -14.92
CA ILE A 81 2.43 -15.51 -14.63
C ILE A 81 2.58 -14.37 -15.66
N LYS A 82 1.50 -14.08 -16.40
CA LYS A 82 1.47 -12.90 -17.27
C LYS A 82 1.75 -11.67 -16.43
N LYS A 83 2.61 -10.78 -16.92
CA LYS A 83 2.82 -9.47 -16.28
C LYS A 83 1.45 -8.80 -16.12
N ILE A 84 1.13 -8.47 -14.89
CA ILE A 84 -0.10 -7.73 -14.60
C ILE A 84 0.14 -6.28 -15.06
N ASP A 85 -0.85 -5.72 -15.70
CA ASP A 85 -0.84 -4.34 -16.10
C ASP A 85 -1.00 -3.45 -14.85
N ASN A 86 0.12 -2.96 -14.35
CA ASN A 86 0.18 -1.96 -13.27
C ASN A 86 0.08 -0.53 -13.84
N SER A 87 -0.58 -0.37 -15.00
CA SER A 87 -0.87 0.98 -15.50
C SER A 87 -1.65 1.79 -14.46
N MET A 88 -1.53 3.11 -14.55
CA MET A 88 -2.26 4.02 -13.66
C MET A 88 -3.77 3.79 -13.71
N PHE A 89 -4.29 3.32 -14.84
CA PHE A 89 -5.71 2.96 -14.96
C PHE A 89 -6.09 1.82 -14.02
N HIS A 90 -5.33 0.72 -14.02
CA HIS A 90 -5.62 -0.44 -13.16
C HIS A 90 -5.33 -0.16 -11.69
N LEU A 91 -4.23 0.54 -11.38
CA LEU A 91 -3.94 0.99 -10.02
C LEU A 91 -5.04 1.90 -9.49
N GLY A 92 -5.50 2.87 -10.29
CA GLY A 92 -6.57 3.79 -9.92
C GLY A 92 -7.89 3.06 -9.63
N LYS A 93 -8.30 2.14 -10.52
CA LYS A 93 -9.50 1.32 -10.28
C LYS A 93 -9.39 0.51 -8.99
N ASN A 94 -8.24 -0.07 -8.72
CA ASN A 94 -8.02 -0.87 -7.52
C ASN A 94 -8.05 -0.01 -6.26
N ILE A 95 -7.42 1.17 -6.29
CA ILE A 95 -7.47 2.13 -5.16
C ILE A 95 -8.92 2.50 -4.86
N ILE A 96 -9.69 2.92 -5.85
CA ILE A 96 -11.10 3.32 -5.68
C ILE A 96 -11.90 2.18 -5.06
N LYS A 97 -11.78 0.96 -5.63
CA LYS A 97 -12.46 -0.22 -5.09
C LYS A 97 -12.13 -0.47 -3.62
N LEU A 98 -10.84 -0.44 -3.25
CA LEU A 98 -10.38 -0.70 -1.88
C LEU A 98 -10.80 0.40 -0.90
N LEU A 99 -10.91 1.65 -1.36
CA LEU A 99 -11.43 2.75 -0.56
C LEU A 99 -12.96 2.63 -0.37
N ASP A 100 -13.70 2.22 -1.40
CA ASP A 100 -15.15 1.97 -1.29
C ASP A 100 -15.50 0.84 -0.31
N GLU A 101 -14.60 -0.12 -0.10
CA GLU A 101 -14.74 -1.17 0.92
C GLU A 101 -14.56 -0.63 2.36
N LYS A 102 -13.94 0.56 2.52
CA LYS A 102 -13.65 1.19 3.81
C LYS A 102 -14.53 2.42 4.04
N THR A 103 -15.83 2.21 4.08
CA THR A 103 -16.84 3.29 4.21
C THR A 103 -16.63 4.21 5.40
N HIS A 104 -16.08 3.67 6.52
CA HIS A 104 -15.77 4.46 7.72
C HIS A 104 -14.73 5.57 7.49
N PHE A 105 -13.95 5.51 6.40
CA PHE A 105 -13.03 6.60 6.05
C PHE A 105 -13.76 7.91 5.75
N LEU A 106 -14.96 7.82 5.19
CA LEU A 106 -15.80 8.97 4.87
C LEU A 106 -16.40 9.66 6.11
N GLU A 107 -16.35 9.00 7.27
CA GLU A 107 -16.74 9.61 8.54
C GLU A 107 -15.68 10.60 9.08
N SER A 108 -14.53 10.70 8.43
CA SER A 108 -13.46 11.61 8.81
C SER A 108 -13.77 13.03 8.40
N GLU A 109 -13.57 13.99 9.29
CA GLU A 109 -13.78 15.40 9.00
C GLU A 109 -12.64 15.99 8.15
N VAL A 110 -11.42 15.50 8.36
CA VAL A 110 -10.22 15.97 7.64
C VAL A 110 -9.43 14.78 7.13
N VAL A 111 -9.01 14.86 5.86
CA VAL A 111 -8.11 13.90 5.25
C VAL A 111 -6.74 14.53 5.02
N ILE A 112 -5.69 13.88 5.50
CA ILE A 112 -4.31 14.30 5.31
C ILE A 112 -3.61 13.33 4.38
N ILE A 113 -3.03 13.84 3.30
CA ILE A 113 -2.28 13.04 2.33
C ILE A 113 -0.84 13.54 2.29
N GLU A 114 0.13 12.62 2.39
CA GLU A 114 1.52 12.99 2.23
C GLU A 114 1.78 13.57 0.83
N ASN A 115 2.38 14.77 0.79
CA ASN A 115 2.71 15.41 -0.48
C ASN A 115 3.92 14.78 -1.14
N GLN A 116 3.71 14.18 -2.30
CA GLN A 116 4.74 13.51 -3.07
C GLN A 116 5.42 14.45 -4.08
N PRO A 117 6.76 14.40 -4.19
CA PRO A 117 7.49 15.21 -5.16
C PRO A 117 7.23 14.73 -6.58
N ALA A 118 6.70 15.59 -7.44
CA ALA A 118 6.31 15.25 -8.82
C ALA A 118 7.48 14.74 -9.68
N LEU A 119 8.65 15.34 -9.53
CA LEU A 119 9.83 15.03 -10.38
C LEU A 119 10.55 13.74 -9.97
N LYS A 120 10.52 13.38 -8.68
CA LYS A 120 11.23 12.19 -8.20
C LYS A 120 10.44 10.91 -8.41
N ASN A 121 9.12 10.96 -8.26
CA ASN A 121 8.27 9.79 -8.41
C ASN A 121 6.88 10.17 -8.94
N PRO A 122 6.73 10.30 -10.26
CA PRO A 122 5.46 10.71 -10.87
C PRO A 122 4.32 9.72 -10.59
N THR A 123 4.62 8.41 -10.46
CA THR A 123 3.60 7.40 -10.12
C THR A 123 3.01 7.63 -8.74
N MET A 124 3.83 7.89 -7.72
CA MET A 124 3.34 8.21 -6.38
C MET A 124 2.54 9.52 -6.37
N LYS A 125 2.96 10.52 -7.17
CA LYS A 125 2.20 11.75 -7.32
C LYS A 125 0.83 11.50 -7.95
N SER A 126 0.74 10.62 -8.94
CA SER A 126 -0.54 10.25 -9.55
C SER A 126 -1.45 9.50 -8.56
N ILE A 127 -0.90 8.58 -7.75
CA ILE A 127 -1.65 7.91 -6.68
C ILE A 127 -2.18 8.92 -5.66
N GLN A 128 -1.34 9.87 -5.24
CA GLN A 128 -1.75 10.96 -4.36
C GLN A 128 -2.94 11.74 -4.92
N MET A 129 -2.92 12.05 -6.22
CA MET A 129 -4.01 12.79 -6.87
C MET A 129 -5.28 11.95 -7.01
N ILE A 130 -5.18 10.65 -7.20
CA ILE A 130 -6.34 9.74 -7.19
C ILE A 130 -7.00 9.74 -5.80
N LEU A 131 -6.22 9.67 -4.72
CA LEU A 131 -6.73 9.76 -3.36
C LEU A 131 -7.44 11.09 -3.12
N TYR A 132 -6.79 12.20 -3.49
CA TYR A 132 -7.37 13.53 -3.36
C TYR A 132 -8.70 13.64 -4.11
N SER A 133 -8.73 13.22 -5.38
CA SER A 133 -9.93 13.27 -6.21
C SER A 133 -11.04 12.36 -5.68
N TYR A 134 -10.70 11.20 -5.12
CA TYR A 134 -11.68 10.29 -4.51
C TYR A 134 -12.46 10.99 -3.39
N PHE A 135 -11.75 11.56 -2.40
CA PHE A 135 -12.41 12.24 -1.28
C PHE A 135 -13.12 13.53 -1.71
N LEU A 136 -12.56 14.26 -2.69
CA LEU A 136 -13.22 15.42 -3.26
C LEU A 136 -14.57 15.09 -3.93
N MET A 137 -14.61 13.96 -4.69
CA MET A 137 -15.85 13.54 -5.38
C MET A 137 -16.89 12.95 -4.43
N LYS A 138 -16.48 12.36 -3.30
CA LYS A 138 -17.42 11.86 -2.29
C LYS A 138 -18.10 13.01 -1.52
N ASP A 139 -17.45 14.16 -1.41
CA ASP A 139 -17.99 15.39 -0.78
C ASP A 139 -18.50 15.20 0.67
N GLU A 140 -17.94 14.21 1.38
CA GLU A 140 -18.34 13.91 2.75
C GLU A 140 -17.34 14.45 3.79
N VAL A 141 -16.11 14.77 3.37
CA VAL A 141 -15.06 15.31 4.23
C VAL A 141 -15.04 16.85 4.16
N LYS A 142 -14.73 17.51 5.28
CA LYS A 142 -14.72 19.00 5.34
C LYS A 142 -13.47 19.61 4.71
N ASP A 143 -12.34 18.91 4.74
CA ASP A 143 -11.07 19.41 4.24
C ASP A 143 -10.11 18.28 3.83
N ILE A 144 -9.29 18.55 2.80
CA ILE A 144 -8.25 17.63 2.33
C ILE A 144 -6.92 18.36 2.27
N GLN A 145 -5.98 17.98 3.12
CA GLN A 145 -4.68 18.64 3.26
C GLN A 145 -3.54 17.80 2.69
N MET A 146 -2.66 18.45 1.92
CA MET A 146 -1.41 17.83 1.47
C MET A 146 -0.26 18.30 2.35
N ILE A 147 0.32 17.39 3.14
CA ILE A 147 1.38 17.72 4.10
C ILE A 147 2.73 17.19 3.64
N ASN A 148 3.76 18.06 3.69
CA ASN A 148 5.11 17.66 3.36
C ASN A 148 5.65 16.64 4.38
N ALA A 149 6.31 15.57 3.90
CA ALA A 149 6.91 14.52 4.71
C ALA A 149 7.85 15.06 5.82
N ARG A 150 8.55 16.17 5.57
CA ARG A 150 9.42 16.83 6.57
C ARG A 150 8.67 17.28 7.82
N ASN A 151 7.35 17.50 7.73
CA ASN A 151 6.56 17.93 8.90
C ASN A 151 6.32 16.77 9.89
N LYS A 152 6.38 15.51 9.44
CA LYS A 152 6.28 14.32 10.32
C LYS A 152 7.33 14.35 11.44
N LEU A 153 8.54 14.80 11.14
CA LEU A 153 9.65 14.81 12.11
C LEU A 153 9.64 16.05 13.01
N LYS A 154 8.96 17.14 12.66
CA LYS A 154 8.91 18.35 13.48
C LYS A 154 8.20 18.17 14.83
N ALA A 155 7.23 17.27 14.88
CA ALA A 155 6.47 16.95 16.08
C ALA A 155 7.17 15.89 16.97
N TYR A 156 8.16 15.19 16.44
CA TYR A 156 8.85 14.13 17.17
C TYR A 156 9.90 14.72 18.13
N LYS A 157 9.67 14.53 19.43
CA LYS A 157 10.58 14.96 20.51
C LYS A 157 11.35 13.80 21.17
N GLY A 158 11.31 12.62 20.56
CA GLY A 158 11.99 11.43 21.07
C GLY A 158 13.49 11.36 20.71
N PRO A 159 14.21 10.31 21.17
CA PRO A 159 15.61 10.09 20.83
C PRO A 159 15.79 9.94 19.31
N LYS A 160 16.95 10.37 18.79
CA LYS A 160 17.27 10.15 17.36
C LYS A 160 17.26 8.65 17.07
N ILE A 161 16.34 8.22 16.21
CA ILE A 161 16.31 6.84 15.71
C ILE A 161 17.42 6.74 14.67
N GLN A 162 18.51 6.07 15.00
CA GLN A 162 19.51 5.64 14.02
C GLN A 162 18.95 4.39 13.33
N CYS A 163 18.52 4.54 12.09
CA CYS A 163 18.27 3.39 11.24
C CYS A 163 19.63 2.97 10.68
N ASP A 164 20.15 1.84 11.13
CA ASP A 164 21.26 1.17 10.45
C ASP A 164 20.75 0.69 9.08
N ILE A 165 20.91 1.54 8.08
CA ILE A 165 20.70 1.15 6.69
C ILE A 165 21.90 0.26 6.36
N LYS A 166 21.73 -1.07 6.50
CA LYS A 166 22.65 -2.01 5.85
C LYS A 166 22.42 -1.86 4.35
N GLU A 167 23.32 -1.13 3.72
CA GLU A 167 23.48 -1.18 2.26
C GLU A 167 23.86 -2.62 1.88
N THR A 168 22.96 -3.28 1.14
CA THR A 168 23.24 -4.54 0.45
C THR A 168 22.97 -4.33 -1.03
#